data_cc6b98c4be8ef951e312fcc613eea172
#
_entry.id   cc6b98c4be8ef951e312fcc613eea172
#
_cell.length_a   1.000
_cell.length_b   1.000
_cell.length_c   1.000
_cell.angle_alpha   90.00
_cell.angle_beta   90.00
_cell.angle_gamma   90.00
#
_symmetry.space_group_name_H-M   'P 1'
#
loop_
_entity.id
_entity.type
_entity.pdbx_description
1 polymer ?
#
loop_
_entity_poly.entity_id
_entity_poly.type
_entity_poly.pdbx_seq_one_letter_code
_entity_poly.pdbx_strand_id
1 'polypeptide(L)'
;MIWRIRNRAVFGRFRRDGRRARVGPLWMSVIVDPAAVPPRMAFSIGRTVGSAPVRNRIRRRLRAVARARADQLAPGWYLVGADAEYARTPFALAEEQFLQAAEKVGALVTPTLEAR
;
A
#
# COMPACT_ATOMS: atom_id res chain seq x y z
N MET A 1 -7.06 -0.62 11.08
CA MET A 1 -8.05 -1.19 10.17
C MET A 1 -7.94 -0.57 8.79
N ILE A 2 -8.15 -1.35 7.78
CA ILE A 2 -8.07 -0.87 6.41
C ILE A 2 -9.30 -1.31 5.66
N TRP A 3 -9.91 -0.39 4.92
CA TRP A 3 -11.09 -0.71 4.15
C TRP A 3 -10.75 -0.89 2.67
N ARG A 4 -11.47 -1.79 2.03
CA ARG A 4 -11.29 -2.06 0.62
C ARG A 4 -11.87 -0.93 -0.22
N ILE A 5 -11.20 -0.58 -1.29
CA ILE A 5 -11.73 0.38 -2.25
C ILE A 5 -12.76 -0.34 -3.11
N ARG A 6 -13.99 0.16 -3.14
CA ARG A 6 -15.05 -0.43 -3.94
C ARG A 6 -15.49 0.47 -5.09
N ASN A 7 -15.16 1.75 -5.04
CA ASN A 7 -15.61 2.69 -6.05
C ASN A 7 -14.60 2.76 -7.19
N ARG A 8 -15.00 2.33 -8.39
CA ARG A 8 -14.11 2.32 -9.53
C ARG A 8 -13.65 3.70 -9.97
N ALA A 9 -14.47 4.73 -9.72
CA ALA A 9 -14.10 6.08 -10.11
C ALA A 9 -12.81 6.55 -9.42
N VAL A 10 -12.52 5.99 -8.27
CA VAL A 10 -11.31 6.37 -7.53
C VAL A 10 -10.06 5.98 -8.29
N PHE A 11 -10.10 4.88 -9.06
CA PHE A 11 -8.91 4.44 -9.77
C PHE A 11 -8.44 5.45 -10.82
N GLY A 12 -9.37 6.19 -11.41
CA GLY A 12 -8.99 7.25 -12.34
C GLY A 12 -8.30 8.41 -11.65
N ARG A 13 -8.65 8.66 -10.38
CA ARG A 13 -8.02 9.73 -9.61
C ARG A 13 -6.57 9.43 -9.29
N PHE A 14 -6.19 8.16 -9.11
CA PHE A 14 -4.80 7.82 -8.83
C PHE A 14 -3.88 8.28 -9.96
N ARG A 15 -4.38 8.26 -11.19
CA ARG A 15 -3.58 8.65 -12.33
C ARG A 15 -3.35 10.16 -12.34
N ARG A 16 -4.32 10.94 -11.91
CA ARG A 16 -4.21 12.39 -11.93
C ARG A 16 -3.64 12.99 -10.66
N ASP A 17 -4.09 12.49 -9.50
CA ASP A 17 -3.79 13.07 -8.22
C ASP A 17 -2.91 12.23 -7.30
N GLY A 18 -2.65 11.01 -7.65
CA GLY A 18 -1.90 10.11 -6.77
C GLY A 18 -0.42 10.43 -6.75
N ARG A 19 0.18 10.32 -5.59
CA ARG A 19 1.62 10.40 -5.46
C ARG A 19 2.11 8.98 -5.51
N ARG A 20 3.17 8.72 -6.27
CA ARG A 20 3.63 7.37 -6.49
C ARG A 20 5.07 7.19 -6.05
N ALA A 21 5.37 6.06 -5.45
CA ALA A 21 6.73 5.69 -5.06
C ALA A 21 6.95 4.20 -5.28
N ARG A 22 8.19 3.83 -5.51
CA ARG A 22 8.57 2.43 -5.65
C ARG A 22 9.76 2.16 -4.73
N VAL A 23 9.72 1.03 -4.03
CA VAL A 23 10.82 0.59 -3.18
C VAL A 23 11.00 -0.91 -3.46
N GLY A 24 12.10 -1.27 -4.15
CA GLY A 24 12.32 -2.65 -4.54
C GLY A 24 11.18 -3.16 -5.42
N PRO A 25 10.61 -4.32 -5.12
CA PRO A 25 9.54 -4.90 -5.91
C PRO A 25 8.15 -4.30 -5.61
N LEU A 26 8.08 -3.36 -4.68
CA LEU A 26 6.81 -2.78 -4.25
C LEU A 26 6.60 -1.39 -4.84
N TRP A 27 5.39 -1.07 -5.25
CA TRP A 27 5.04 0.30 -5.61
C TRP A 27 3.72 0.68 -4.93
N MET A 28 3.53 1.99 -4.73
CA MET A 28 2.38 2.49 -4.02
C MET A 28 1.96 3.82 -4.64
N SER A 29 0.66 4.01 -4.86
CA SER A 29 0.11 5.28 -5.30
C SER A 29 -0.90 5.71 -4.25
N VAL A 30 -0.82 6.95 -3.79
CA VAL A 30 -1.62 7.41 -2.67
C VAL A 30 -2.27 8.76 -2.94
N ILE A 31 -3.52 8.89 -2.52
CA ILE A 31 -4.22 10.17 -2.50
C ILE A 31 -4.56 10.42 -1.04
N VAL A 32 -3.90 11.38 -0.42
CA VAL A 32 -4.15 11.70 0.98
C VAL A 32 -5.50 12.41 1.08
N ASP A 33 -6.36 11.95 1.96
CA ASP A 33 -7.71 12.49 2.09
C ASP A 33 -8.16 12.34 3.54
N PRO A 34 -8.24 13.44 4.29
CA PRO A 34 -8.62 13.37 5.71
C PRO A 34 -9.97 12.71 5.95
N ALA A 35 -10.84 12.69 4.96
CA ALA A 35 -12.16 12.08 5.11
C ALA A 35 -12.12 10.55 4.94
N ALA A 36 -11.04 10.00 4.41
CA ALA A 36 -10.94 8.56 4.18
C ALA A 36 -10.33 7.87 5.40
N VAL A 37 -11.12 7.76 6.45
CA VAL A 37 -10.72 7.13 7.70
C VAL A 37 -11.65 5.96 7.94
N PRO A 38 -11.16 4.77 8.14
CA PRO A 38 -9.75 4.36 8.06
C PRO A 38 -9.24 4.37 6.61
N PRO A 39 -7.95 4.23 6.42
CA PRO A 39 -7.39 4.23 5.07
C PRO A 39 -8.04 3.17 4.19
N ARG A 40 -8.28 3.50 2.93
CA ARG A 40 -8.90 2.59 1.98
C ARG A 40 -7.85 2.12 0.98
N MET A 41 -7.83 0.83 0.71
CA MET A 41 -6.74 0.25 -0.04
C MET A 41 -7.23 -0.77 -1.08
N ALA A 42 -6.55 -0.80 -2.20
CA ALA A 42 -6.75 -1.83 -3.21
C ALA A 42 -5.37 -2.34 -3.63
N PHE A 43 -5.32 -3.59 -4.06
CA PHE A 43 -4.08 -4.20 -4.51
C PHE A 43 -4.19 -4.47 -6.01
N SER A 44 -3.15 -4.03 -6.74
CA SER A 44 -3.11 -4.18 -8.19
C SER A 44 -2.00 -5.17 -8.53
N ILE A 45 -2.37 -6.44 -8.68
CA ILE A 45 -1.41 -7.51 -9.00
C ILE A 45 -1.88 -8.15 -10.30
N GLY A 46 -1.27 -7.73 -11.41
CA GLY A 46 -1.69 -8.16 -12.73
C GLY A 46 -1.18 -9.54 -13.13
N ARG A 47 -1.68 -10.04 -14.25
CA ARG A 47 -1.32 -11.37 -14.73
C ARG A 47 0.16 -11.50 -15.08
N THR A 48 0.79 -10.41 -15.48
CA THR A 48 2.20 -10.44 -15.84
C THR A 48 3.11 -10.69 -14.64
N VAL A 49 2.57 -10.56 -13.42
CA VAL A 49 3.37 -10.76 -12.22
C VAL A 49 3.63 -12.24 -12.01
N GLY A 50 2.70 -13.10 -12.42
CA GLY A 50 2.90 -14.52 -12.25
C GLY A 50 1.60 -15.31 -12.25
N SER A 51 1.69 -16.58 -11.88
CA SER A 51 0.53 -17.46 -11.82
C SER A 51 -0.43 -17.02 -10.72
N ALA A 52 -1.64 -17.56 -10.73
CA ALA A 52 -2.63 -17.22 -9.73
C ALA A 52 -2.15 -17.52 -8.30
N PRO A 53 -1.47 -18.63 -8.03
CA PRO A 53 -0.93 -18.86 -6.69
C PRO A 53 0.08 -17.81 -6.26
N VAL A 54 0.94 -17.34 -7.17
CA VAL A 54 1.93 -16.31 -6.87
C VAL A 54 1.22 -14.99 -6.57
N ARG A 55 0.25 -14.62 -7.41
CA ARG A 55 -0.51 -13.38 -7.21
C ARG A 55 -1.27 -13.38 -5.90
N ASN A 56 -1.86 -14.53 -5.54
CA ASN A 56 -2.60 -14.65 -4.29
C ASN A 56 -1.67 -14.56 -3.09
N ARG A 57 -0.47 -15.10 -3.19
CA ARG A 57 0.53 -15.01 -2.12
C ARG A 57 0.91 -13.55 -1.91
N ILE A 58 1.14 -12.81 -2.98
CA ILE A 58 1.49 -11.39 -2.88
C ILE A 58 0.36 -10.61 -2.23
N ARG A 59 -0.89 -10.84 -2.63
CA ARG A 59 -2.02 -10.15 -2.03
C ARG A 59 -2.15 -10.42 -0.54
N ARG A 60 -1.93 -11.67 -0.14
CA ARG A 60 -2.01 -12.02 1.28
C ARG A 60 -0.91 -11.33 2.08
N ARG A 61 0.30 -11.26 1.52
CA ARG A 61 1.41 -10.60 2.17
C ARG A 61 1.15 -9.10 2.30
N LEU A 62 0.70 -8.47 1.24
CA LEU A 62 0.40 -7.04 1.26
C LEU A 62 -0.70 -6.74 2.28
N ARG A 63 -1.72 -7.59 2.33
CA ARG A 63 -2.81 -7.40 3.26
C ARG A 63 -2.31 -7.53 4.70
N ALA A 64 -1.44 -8.49 4.97
CA ALA A 64 -0.89 -8.69 6.31
C ALA A 64 0.00 -7.52 6.72
N VAL A 65 0.84 -7.03 5.81
CA VAL A 65 1.71 -5.89 6.07
C VAL A 65 0.86 -4.64 6.32
N ALA A 66 -0.15 -4.42 5.49
CA ALA A 66 -1.01 -3.25 5.61
C ALA A 66 -1.75 -3.25 6.95
N ARG A 67 -2.24 -4.41 7.39
CA ARG A 67 -2.92 -4.51 8.67
C ARG A 67 -1.98 -4.23 9.82
N ALA A 68 -0.76 -4.73 9.74
CA ALA A 68 0.21 -4.56 10.80
C ALA A 68 0.62 -3.10 10.97
N ARG A 69 0.54 -2.31 9.89
CA ARG A 69 1.01 -0.93 9.92
C ARG A 69 -0.08 0.10 9.62
N ALA A 70 -1.35 -0.32 9.70
CA ALA A 70 -2.46 0.57 9.39
C ALA A 70 -2.47 1.86 10.19
N ASP A 71 -2.09 1.79 11.45
CA ASP A 71 -2.09 2.95 12.33
C ASP A 71 -0.99 3.96 12.00
N GLN A 72 -0.05 3.57 11.14
CA GLN A 72 1.02 4.47 10.74
C GLN A 72 0.71 5.15 9.40
N LEU A 73 -0.41 4.80 8.78
CA LEU A 73 -0.78 5.35 7.48
C LEU A 73 -1.74 6.53 7.63
N ALA A 74 -1.51 7.59 6.88
CA ALA A 74 -2.40 8.74 6.87
C ALA A 74 -3.75 8.35 6.26
N PRO A 75 -4.83 9.00 6.65
CA PRO A 75 -6.12 8.80 6.00
C PRO A 75 -5.97 9.06 4.50
N GLY A 76 -6.57 8.23 3.70
CA GLY A 76 -6.47 8.38 2.25
C GLY A 76 -6.81 7.12 1.50
N TRP A 77 -6.50 7.17 0.20
CA TRP A 77 -6.76 6.09 -0.73
C TRP A 77 -5.42 5.56 -1.21
N TYR A 78 -5.25 4.25 -1.16
CA TYR A 78 -3.98 3.60 -1.47
C TYR A 78 -4.16 2.54 -2.54
N LEU A 79 -3.35 2.59 -3.58
CA LEU A 79 -3.30 1.55 -4.59
C LEU A 79 -1.89 0.97 -4.52
N VAL A 80 -1.79 -0.30 -4.19
CA VAL A 80 -0.50 -0.94 -3.95
C VAL A 80 -0.30 -2.11 -4.87
N GLY A 81 0.86 -2.20 -5.48
CA GLY A 81 1.20 -3.31 -6.34
C GLY A 81 2.61 -3.79 -6.09
N ALA A 82 2.96 -4.90 -6.67
CA ALA A 82 4.29 -5.47 -6.49
C ALA A 82 4.64 -6.41 -7.62
N ASP A 83 5.95 -6.63 -7.81
CA ASP A 83 6.46 -7.57 -8.79
C ASP A 83 6.53 -8.95 -8.12
N ALA A 84 6.78 -9.98 -8.90
CA ALA A 84 6.83 -11.36 -8.42
C ALA A 84 7.80 -11.58 -7.27
N GLU A 85 8.88 -10.85 -7.25
CA GLU A 85 9.89 -10.97 -6.22
C GLU A 85 9.33 -10.73 -4.82
N TYR A 86 8.29 -9.96 -4.70
CA TYR A 86 7.70 -9.65 -3.40
C TYR A 86 7.17 -10.91 -2.71
N ALA A 87 6.82 -11.92 -3.48
CA ALA A 87 6.33 -13.18 -2.92
C ALA A 87 7.43 -13.90 -2.14
N ARG A 88 8.70 -13.62 -2.46
CA ARG A 88 9.83 -14.27 -1.82
C ARG A 88 10.59 -13.33 -0.87
N THR A 89 10.18 -12.09 -0.76
CA THR A 89 10.86 -11.13 0.11
C THR A 89 10.58 -11.51 1.57
N PRO A 90 11.59 -11.56 2.44
CA PRO A 90 11.35 -11.85 3.85
C PRO A 90 10.34 -10.85 4.43
N PHE A 91 9.47 -11.31 5.32
CA PHE A 91 8.36 -10.49 5.80
C PHE A 91 8.83 -9.17 6.42
N ALA A 92 9.88 -9.20 7.22
CA ALA A 92 10.39 -7.99 7.85
C ALA A 92 10.83 -6.96 6.81
N LEU A 93 11.48 -7.43 5.72
CA LEU A 93 11.91 -6.54 4.66
C LEU A 93 10.70 -6.04 3.86
N ALA A 94 9.73 -6.90 3.63
CA ALA A 94 8.50 -6.52 2.93
C ALA A 94 7.78 -5.39 3.70
N GLU A 95 7.74 -5.50 5.02
CA GLU A 95 7.14 -4.50 5.87
C GLU A 95 7.91 -3.20 5.80
N GLU A 96 9.24 -3.27 5.84
CA GLU A 96 10.09 -2.11 5.79
C GLU A 96 9.93 -1.38 4.45
N GLN A 97 9.88 -2.12 3.35
CA GLN A 97 9.70 -1.52 2.03
C GLN A 97 8.35 -0.82 1.93
N PHE A 98 7.32 -1.40 2.53
CA PHE A 98 5.99 -0.80 2.54
C PHE A 98 6.02 0.55 3.27
N LEU A 99 6.65 0.60 4.43
CA LEU A 99 6.76 1.84 5.18
C LEU A 99 7.61 2.88 4.47
N GLN A 100 8.68 2.45 3.81
CA GLN A 100 9.52 3.36 3.04
C GLN A 100 8.75 3.97 1.88
N ALA A 101 7.92 3.17 1.21
CA ALA A 101 7.10 3.69 0.11
C ALA A 101 6.09 4.71 0.64
N ALA A 102 5.45 4.41 1.77
CA ALA A 102 4.50 5.33 2.39
C ALA A 102 5.18 6.64 2.78
N GLU A 103 6.40 6.56 3.28
CA GLU A 103 7.15 7.74 3.66
C GLU A 103 7.47 8.58 2.42
N LYS A 104 7.87 7.96 1.34
CA LYS A 104 8.22 8.66 0.11
C LYS A 104 7.06 9.45 -0.47
N VAL A 105 5.84 8.97 -0.30
CA VAL A 105 4.67 9.66 -0.82
C VAL A 105 4.03 10.58 0.24
N GLY A 106 4.67 10.71 1.40
CA GLY A 106 4.16 11.59 2.45
C GLY A 106 2.93 11.06 3.17
N ALA A 107 2.74 9.74 3.16
CA ALA A 107 1.57 9.13 3.76
C ALA A 107 1.85 8.44 5.10
N LEU A 108 3.06 8.55 5.61
CA LEU A 108 3.39 7.92 6.87
C LEU A 108 3.10 8.88 8.01
N VAL A 109 2.30 8.43 8.96
CA VAL A 109 1.99 9.22 10.13
C VAL A 109 2.85 8.73 11.26
N THR A 110 3.63 9.62 11.83
CA THR A 110 4.52 9.23 12.90
C THR A 110 3.75 9.26 14.19
N PRO A 111 3.86 8.23 14.98
CA PRO A 111 3.18 8.19 16.24
C PRO A 111 3.74 9.29 17.09
N THR A 112 2.93 9.72 17.96
CA THR A 112 3.22 10.76 18.74
C THR A 112 4.40 10.81 19.48
N LEU A 113 5.11 9.90 19.41
CA LEU A 113 6.21 9.89 20.10
C LEU A 113 6.89 11.10 19.95
N GLU A 114 6.72 11.63 18.93
CA GLU A 114 7.43 12.77 18.69
C GLU A 114 6.85 13.73 19.56
N ALA A 115 5.76 13.52 19.92
CA ALA A 115 5.13 14.48 20.69
C ALA A 115 5.86 14.50 21.97
N ARG A 116 6.67 13.89 22.04
CA ARG A 116 7.27 13.88 23.14
C ARG A 116 8.10 14.49 23.44
#